data_8239761dd72e960f7ab6d9b7c697e617
#
_entry.id   8239761dd72e960f7ab6d9b7c697e617
#
_cell.length_a   1.000
_cell.length_b   1.000
_cell.length_c   1.000
_cell.angle_alpha   90.00
_cell.angle_beta   90.00
_cell.angle_gamma   90.00
#
_symmetry.space_group_name_H-M   'P 1'
#
loop_
_entity.id
_entity.type
_entity.pdbx_description
1 polymer ?
#
loop_
_entity_poly.entity_id
_entity_poly.type
_entity_poly.pdbx_seq_one_letter_code
_entity_poly.pdbx_strand_id
1 'polypeptide(L)'
;MRKGQMRSGKILAGRMLAATLLVMTLGNTAADPQFAPLEATVRAAMAKTGARGLAIAVVERGRPVFIRSYGARNAAGAPLDHDTIMYGASITKAVFAYTVMQLVDEGKIDLDRPLATYLAKPLPDYGNLDAYGNWGDLAGDDRWQRITARMVLTHSTGFANFSFLEPDGKLKFHFDPGTRYGYSGEGMMMLQFVIEQGLGLDLGAEMQRRVFDRFGMTNTSLIWRADFARNLADGWKVDGSVEPHDERSRVRAAGSMDTTIDDIAKFAAGFMRGEGVSAARWAEMIGPHLPITTRSQFPSLQPEAPTTERVVGLAAGLSVITFNGPQGPGFFKGGHNDSTANMWVCLKRSARCVIILSNDVRAEREFPTLVRAALGETGMPWGWEYGLPVK
;
A
#
# COMPACT_ATOMS: atom_id res chain seq x y z
N MET A 1 -83.12 -24.18 34.59
CA MET A 1 -83.55 -24.16 33.16
C MET A 1 -82.54 -23.32 32.37
N ARG A 2 -82.10 -23.83 31.30
CA ARG A 2 -81.37 -23.40 30.09
C ARG A 2 -79.90 -23.87 30.01
N LYS A 3 -79.80 -24.76 29.02
CA LYS A 3 -78.63 -25.33 28.43
C LYS A 3 -77.78 -24.31 27.75
N GLY A 4 -76.44 -24.40 27.83
CA GLY A 4 -75.49 -23.62 27.09
C GLY A 4 -74.36 -24.52 26.57
N GLN A 5 -74.22 -24.51 25.29
CA GLN A 5 -73.43 -25.38 24.44
C GLN A 5 -71.92 -25.25 24.67
N MET A 6 -71.22 -26.41 24.64
CA MET A 6 -69.78 -26.55 24.41
C MET A 6 -69.44 -26.12 22.99
N ARG A 7 -68.45 -25.28 22.85
CA ARG A 7 -67.71 -25.04 21.58
C ARG A 7 -66.30 -25.56 21.69
N SER A 8 -66.01 -26.54 20.84
CA SER A 8 -64.70 -27.14 20.66
C SER A 8 -63.70 -26.10 20.09
N GLY A 9 -62.62 -25.84 20.81
CA GLY A 9 -61.48 -25.06 20.32
C GLY A 9 -60.49 -25.99 19.55
N LYS A 10 -60.22 -25.62 18.30
CA LYS A 10 -59.21 -26.26 17.48
C LYS A 10 -57.83 -25.89 17.98
N ILE A 11 -57.04 -26.90 18.29
CA ILE A 11 -55.62 -26.78 18.60
C ILE A 11 -54.86 -26.49 17.29
N LEU A 12 -54.30 -25.31 17.14
CA LEU A 12 -53.35 -24.95 16.08
C LEU A 12 -51.98 -25.49 16.50
N ALA A 13 -51.49 -26.50 15.78
CA ALA A 13 -50.13 -26.98 15.91
C ALA A 13 -49.15 -25.93 15.27
N GLY A 14 -48.45 -25.19 16.13
CA GLY A 14 -47.35 -24.29 15.72
C GLY A 14 -46.14 -25.12 15.27
N ARG A 15 -45.78 -25.04 14.00
CA ARG A 15 -44.51 -25.52 13.46
C ARG A 15 -43.39 -24.64 13.98
N MET A 16 -42.59 -25.09 14.92
CA MET A 16 -41.31 -24.51 15.24
C MET A 16 -40.35 -24.72 14.06
N LEU A 17 -40.01 -23.65 13.37
CA LEU A 17 -38.85 -23.64 12.47
C LEU A 17 -37.59 -23.61 13.35
N ALA A 18 -36.88 -24.74 13.39
CA ALA A 18 -35.55 -24.81 13.94
C ALA A 18 -34.61 -24.07 12.97
N ALA A 19 -34.18 -22.85 13.31
CA ALA A 19 -33.10 -22.17 12.62
C ALA A 19 -31.80 -22.86 13.04
N THR A 20 -31.26 -23.69 12.14
CA THR A 20 -29.93 -24.27 12.31
C THR A 20 -28.91 -23.15 12.09
N LEU A 21 -28.34 -22.62 13.18
CA LEU A 21 -27.17 -21.75 13.13
C LEU A 21 -26.00 -22.59 12.62
N LEU A 22 -25.61 -22.37 11.36
CA LEU A 22 -24.37 -22.91 10.81
C LEU A 22 -23.23 -22.12 11.42
N VAL A 23 -22.69 -22.59 12.54
CA VAL A 23 -21.42 -22.09 13.07
C VAL A 23 -20.34 -22.55 12.10
N MET A 24 -19.94 -21.67 11.18
CA MET A 24 -18.71 -21.87 10.42
C MET A 24 -17.54 -21.79 11.39
N THR A 25 -17.09 -22.92 11.89
CA THR A 25 -15.77 -23.05 12.49
C THR A 25 -14.76 -22.73 11.41
N LEU A 26 -14.05 -21.60 11.54
CA LEU A 26 -12.83 -21.31 10.83
C LEU A 26 -11.76 -22.32 11.30
N GLY A 27 -11.93 -23.56 10.87
CA GLY A 27 -10.95 -24.61 11.03
C GLY A 27 -9.83 -24.38 10.02
N ASN A 28 -8.63 -24.63 10.44
CA ASN A 28 -7.40 -24.77 9.66
C ASN A 28 -7.73 -25.51 8.34
N THR A 29 -8.04 -24.75 7.27
CA THR A 29 -8.34 -25.35 5.97
C THR A 29 -7.07 -26.06 5.51
N ALA A 30 -7.17 -27.35 5.21
CA ALA A 30 -6.08 -28.14 4.64
C ALA A 30 -5.41 -27.33 3.54
N ALA A 31 -4.07 -27.32 3.53
CA ALA A 31 -3.30 -26.57 2.54
C ALA A 31 -3.80 -26.99 1.14
N ASP A 32 -4.22 -25.99 0.34
CA ASP A 32 -4.60 -26.26 -1.05
C ASP A 32 -3.36 -26.81 -1.77
N PRO A 33 -3.39 -28.03 -2.31
CA PRO A 33 -2.21 -28.68 -2.91
C PRO A 33 -1.53 -27.81 -3.99
N GLN A 34 -2.28 -26.94 -4.66
CA GLN A 34 -1.72 -26.07 -5.69
C GLN A 34 -0.73 -25.03 -5.13
N PHE A 35 -0.87 -24.63 -3.84
CA PHE A 35 0.02 -23.68 -3.19
C PHE A 35 1.10 -24.33 -2.31
N ALA A 36 1.15 -25.65 -2.20
CA ALA A 36 2.17 -26.36 -1.41
C ALA A 36 3.62 -25.98 -1.83
N PRO A 37 3.96 -25.82 -3.13
CA PRO A 37 5.29 -25.34 -3.53
C PRO A 37 5.60 -23.92 -3.04
N LEU A 38 4.62 -23.02 -3.05
CA LEU A 38 4.77 -21.66 -2.55
C LEU A 38 5.02 -21.66 -1.03
N GLU A 39 4.27 -22.45 -0.28
CA GLU A 39 4.47 -22.58 1.17
C GLU A 39 5.86 -23.13 1.52
N ALA A 40 6.32 -24.14 0.79
CA ALA A 40 7.67 -24.69 0.95
C ALA A 40 8.75 -23.61 0.66
N THR A 41 8.54 -22.82 -0.38
CA THR A 41 9.43 -21.71 -0.75
C THR A 41 9.47 -20.63 0.33
N VAL A 42 8.32 -20.25 0.90
CA VAL A 42 8.28 -19.27 2.01
C VAL A 42 9.07 -19.76 3.21
N ARG A 43 8.86 -21.02 3.64
CA ARG A 43 9.59 -21.59 4.77
C ARG A 43 11.10 -21.65 4.52
N ALA A 44 11.51 -22.03 3.32
CA ALA A 44 12.93 -22.06 2.93
C ALA A 44 13.54 -20.63 2.91
N ALA A 45 12.81 -19.63 2.39
CA ALA A 45 13.24 -18.24 2.36
C ALA A 45 13.44 -17.68 3.77
N MET A 46 12.47 -17.92 4.66
CA MET A 46 12.58 -17.50 6.06
C MET A 46 13.75 -18.19 6.77
N ALA A 47 13.92 -19.48 6.58
CA ALA A 47 15.06 -20.23 7.17
C ALA A 47 16.40 -19.69 6.67
N LYS A 48 16.52 -19.36 5.38
CA LYS A 48 17.73 -18.84 4.74
C LYS A 48 18.09 -17.43 5.24
N THR A 49 17.10 -16.57 5.43
CA THR A 49 17.29 -15.17 5.84
C THR A 49 17.33 -14.99 7.35
N GLY A 50 16.80 -15.94 8.10
CA GLY A 50 16.53 -15.81 9.53
C GLY A 50 15.36 -14.86 9.84
N ALA A 51 14.54 -14.51 8.84
CA ALA A 51 13.38 -13.63 9.03
C ALA A 51 12.38 -14.24 10.02
N ARG A 52 11.90 -13.43 10.95
CA ARG A 52 11.07 -13.87 12.08
C ARG A 52 9.61 -14.03 11.72
N GLY A 53 9.05 -13.14 10.88
CA GLY A 53 7.66 -13.18 10.49
C GLY A 53 7.44 -12.70 9.07
N LEU A 54 6.54 -13.37 8.36
CA LEU A 54 6.15 -13.05 7.00
C LEU A 54 4.70 -13.48 6.75
N ALA A 55 3.93 -12.61 6.12
CA ALA A 55 2.60 -12.92 5.63
C ALA A 55 2.56 -12.71 4.11
N ILE A 56 1.86 -13.59 3.39
CA ILE A 56 1.77 -13.57 1.94
C ILE A 56 0.36 -13.86 1.46
N ALA A 57 -0.10 -13.13 0.45
CA ALA A 57 -1.37 -13.36 -0.21
C ALA A 57 -1.19 -13.41 -1.73
N VAL A 58 -1.95 -14.29 -2.38
CA VAL A 58 -2.11 -14.33 -3.83
C VAL A 58 -3.53 -13.93 -4.18
N VAL A 59 -3.66 -13.01 -5.13
CA VAL A 59 -4.94 -12.54 -5.66
C VAL A 59 -5.02 -12.93 -7.13
N GLU A 60 -6.10 -13.54 -7.54
CA GLU A 60 -6.38 -13.91 -8.93
C GLU A 60 -7.74 -13.38 -9.37
N ARG A 61 -7.77 -12.68 -10.49
CA ARG A 61 -8.99 -12.10 -11.08
C ARG A 61 -9.83 -11.34 -10.06
N GLY A 62 -9.15 -10.53 -9.22
CA GLY A 62 -9.77 -9.70 -8.20
C GLY A 62 -10.35 -10.48 -7.00
N ARG A 63 -9.85 -11.66 -6.70
CA ARG A 63 -10.21 -12.46 -5.52
C ARG A 63 -8.97 -12.99 -4.82
N PRO A 64 -8.83 -12.86 -3.50
CA PRO A 64 -7.81 -13.59 -2.75
C PRO A 64 -8.04 -15.09 -2.89
N VAL A 65 -7.01 -15.82 -3.32
CA VAL A 65 -7.06 -17.30 -3.49
C VAL A 65 -6.12 -18.02 -2.53
N PHE A 66 -5.17 -17.28 -1.94
CA PHE A 66 -4.24 -17.81 -0.97
C PHE A 66 -3.85 -16.71 0.00
N ILE A 67 -3.93 -16.95 1.31
CA ILE A 67 -3.44 -16.07 2.37
C ILE A 67 -2.82 -16.96 3.44
N ARG A 68 -1.57 -16.68 3.83
CA ARG A 68 -0.86 -17.40 4.90
C ARG A 68 0.08 -16.46 5.64
N SER A 69 0.25 -16.77 6.91
CA SER A 69 1.18 -16.10 7.81
C SER A 69 2.12 -17.12 8.45
N TYR A 70 3.36 -16.74 8.66
CA TYR A 70 4.43 -17.61 9.14
C TYR A 70 5.26 -16.89 10.19
N GLY A 71 5.71 -17.65 11.20
CA GLY A 71 6.66 -17.17 12.19
C GLY A 71 6.02 -16.38 13.33
N ALA A 72 6.78 -15.43 13.87
CA ALA A 72 6.44 -14.69 15.08
C ALA A 72 6.18 -13.20 14.80
N ARG A 73 5.19 -12.63 15.51
CA ARG A 73 4.89 -11.19 15.44
C ARG A 73 5.71 -10.35 16.42
N ASN A 74 6.30 -10.93 17.46
CA ASN A 74 7.04 -10.19 18.48
C ASN A 74 8.19 -11.02 19.08
N ALA A 75 9.01 -10.38 19.90
CA ALA A 75 10.16 -11.00 20.55
C ALA A 75 9.78 -12.12 21.54
N ALA A 76 8.56 -12.12 22.07
CA ALA A 76 8.07 -13.19 22.94
C ALA A 76 7.71 -14.48 22.17
N GLY A 77 7.79 -14.46 20.82
CA GLY A 77 7.50 -15.61 19.97
C GLY A 77 6.01 -15.84 19.74
N ALA A 78 5.14 -14.85 20.02
CA ALA A 78 3.74 -14.96 19.69
C ALA A 78 3.54 -15.14 18.19
N PRO A 79 2.65 -16.06 17.74
CA PRO A 79 2.50 -16.36 16.31
C PRO A 79 2.01 -15.15 15.53
N LEU A 80 2.55 -14.97 14.31
CA LEU A 80 2.00 -14.06 13.31
C LEU A 80 0.84 -14.76 12.61
N ASP A 81 -0.31 -14.11 12.57
CA ASP A 81 -1.52 -14.61 11.93
C ASP A 81 -2.08 -13.62 10.89
N HIS A 82 -3.22 -13.95 10.29
CA HIS A 82 -3.81 -13.14 9.21
C HIS A 82 -4.27 -11.77 9.67
N ASP A 83 -4.66 -11.66 10.95
CA ASP A 83 -5.17 -10.44 11.57
C ASP A 83 -4.09 -9.66 12.33
N THR A 84 -2.85 -10.12 12.27
CA THR A 84 -1.73 -9.39 12.90
C THR A 84 -1.55 -8.05 12.22
N ILE A 85 -1.57 -6.99 13.04
CA ILE A 85 -1.35 -5.62 12.59
C ILE A 85 0.12 -5.45 12.28
N MET A 86 0.40 -5.05 11.05
CA MET A 86 1.75 -4.86 10.51
C MET A 86 1.86 -3.47 9.88
N TYR A 87 3.03 -2.89 9.93
CA TYR A 87 3.29 -1.60 9.29
C TYR A 87 3.29 -1.74 7.78
N GLY A 88 2.37 -1.05 7.11
CA GLY A 88 2.25 -1.04 5.63
C GLY A 88 3.30 -0.21 4.92
N ALA A 89 4.03 0.65 5.65
CA ALA A 89 5.06 1.54 5.11
C ALA A 89 4.58 2.25 3.82
N SER A 90 5.40 2.29 2.79
CA SER A 90 5.09 3.02 1.55
C SER A 90 4.02 2.37 0.66
N ILE A 91 3.46 1.21 1.00
CA ILE A 91 2.22 0.74 0.36
C ILE A 91 1.08 1.74 0.61
N THR A 92 1.11 2.50 1.71
CA THR A 92 0.23 3.63 1.99
C THR A 92 0.07 4.56 0.79
N LYS A 93 1.16 4.84 0.05
CA LYS A 93 1.13 5.76 -1.10
C LYS A 93 0.21 5.27 -2.24
N ALA A 94 0.17 3.96 -2.49
CA ALA A 94 -0.72 3.39 -3.50
C ALA A 94 -2.18 3.46 -3.07
N VAL A 95 -2.46 3.25 -1.78
CA VAL A 95 -3.81 3.39 -1.19
C VAL A 95 -4.24 4.85 -1.20
N PHE A 96 -3.35 5.77 -0.86
CA PHE A 96 -3.57 7.21 -0.98
C PHE A 96 -3.85 7.63 -2.43
N ALA A 97 -3.04 7.18 -3.39
CA ALA A 97 -3.25 7.48 -4.80
C ALA A 97 -4.62 6.98 -5.28
N TYR A 98 -5.07 5.82 -4.83
CA TYR A 98 -6.41 5.31 -5.16
C TYR A 98 -7.52 6.21 -4.63
N THR A 99 -7.34 6.79 -3.43
CA THR A 99 -8.24 7.82 -2.88
C THR A 99 -8.21 9.10 -3.74
N VAL A 100 -7.01 9.56 -4.14
CA VAL A 100 -6.88 10.72 -5.03
C VAL A 100 -7.59 10.50 -6.35
N MET A 101 -7.49 9.31 -6.97
CA MET A 101 -8.16 9.01 -8.24
C MET A 101 -9.68 9.04 -8.12
N GLN A 102 -10.25 8.70 -6.96
CA GLN A 102 -11.69 8.90 -6.71
C GLN A 102 -12.05 10.39 -6.61
N LEU A 103 -11.18 11.20 -5.98
CA LEU A 103 -11.37 12.67 -5.96
C LEU A 103 -11.24 13.28 -7.37
N VAL A 104 -10.42 12.69 -8.24
CA VAL A 104 -10.31 13.08 -9.66
C VAL A 104 -11.59 12.72 -10.43
N ASP A 105 -12.15 11.53 -10.23
CA ASP A 105 -13.43 11.14 -10.85
C ASP A 105 -14.60 12.05 -10.42
N GLU A 106 -14.53 12.57 -9.19
CA GLU A 106 -15.50 13.54 -8.66
C GLU A 106 -15.25 14.99 -9.12
N GLY A 107 -14.17 15.23 -9.89
CA GLY A 107 -13.80 16.57 -10.34
C GLY A 107 -13.28 17.51 -9.23
N LYS A 108 -12.97 16.98 -8.04
CA LYS A 108 -12.42 17.75 -6.91
C LYS A 108 -10.93 18.05 -7.09
N ILE A 109 -10.20 17.15 -7.76
CA ILE A 109 -8.81 17.30 -8.14
C ILE A 109 -8.71 17.09 -9.66
N ASP A 110 -7.95 17.93 -10.31
CA ASP A 110 -7.47 17.72 -11.67
C ASP A 110 -5.99 17.31 -11.59
N LEU A 111 -5.65 16.20 -12.23
CA LEU A 111 -4.29 15.66 -12.19
C LEU A 111 -3.24 16.61 -12.75
N ASP A 112 -3.62 17.47 -13.69
CA ASP A 112 -2.71 18.33 -14.43
C ASP A 112 -2.82 19.83 -14.05
N ARG A 113 -3.77 20.16 -13.18
CA ARG A 113 -3.92 21.50 -12.64
C ARG A 113 -2.86 21.74 -11.56
N PRO A 114 -2.15 22.88 -11.57
CA PRO A 114 -1.19 23.21 -10.52
C PRO A 114 -1.81 23.20 -9.12
N LEU A 115 -1.17 22.48 -8.20
CA LEU A 115 -1.64 22.33 -6.81
C LEU A 115 -1.76 23.68 -6.09
N ALA A 116 -0.90 24.62 -6.41
CA ALA A 116 -0.93 25.98 -5.88
C ALA A 116 -2.29 26.68 -6.08
N THR A 117 -3.03 26.34 -7.14
CA THR A 117 -4.33 26.96 -7.46
C THR A 117 -5.48 26.51 -6.54
N TYR A 118 -5.26 25.50 -5.72
CA TYR A 118 -6.23 25.05 -4.71
C TYR A 118 -6.04 25.75 -3.37
N LEU A 119 -4.88 26.41 -3.15
CA LEU A 119 -4.53 27.03 -1.89
C LEU A 119 -5.01 28.50 -1.82
N ALA A 120 -5.36 28.97 -0.63
CA ALA A 120 -5.83 30.32 -0.40
C ALA A 120 -4.69 31.36 -0.45
N LYS A 121 -3.43 30.95 -0.28
CA LYS A 121 -2.24 31.80 -0.33
C LYS A 121 -1.06 31.00 -0.90
N PRO A 122 0.05 31.68 -1.29
CA PRO A 122 1.27 31.01 -1.74
C PRO A 122 1.74 29.93 -0.77
N LEU A 123 2.20 28.78 -1.29
CA LEU A 123 2.62 27.65 -0.45
C LEU A 123 3.70 28.03 0.58
N PRO A 124 4.75 28.83 0.25
CA PRO A 124 5.75 29.24 1.24
C PRO A 124 5.20 30.07 2.40
N ASP A 125 4.10 30.80 2.19
CA ASP A 125 3.48 31.64 3.21
C ASP A 125 2.79 30.84 4.32
N TYR A 126 2.62 29.52 4.15
CA TYR A 126 2.17 28.62 5.22
C TYR A 126 3.28 28.31 6.21
N GLY A 127 4.55 28.58 5.85
CA GLY A 127 5.71 28.29 6.69
C GLY A 127 6.07 26.83 6.80
N ASN A 128 6.92 26.49 7.76
CA ASN A 128 7.33 25.12 8.04
C ASN A 128 6.36 24.50 9.03
N LEU A 129 5.79 23.36 8.68
CA LEU A 129 4.68 22.70 9.39
C LEU A 129 5.08 21.25 9.73
N ASP A 130 5.29 20.94 10.99
CA ASP A 130 5.66 19.60 11.48
C ASP A 130 4.70 18.48 11.00
N ALA A 131 3.44 18.83 10.79
CA ALA A 131 2.44 17.86 10.34
C ALA A 131 2.58 17.49 8.86
N TYR A 132 3.18 18.38 8.04
CA TYR A 132 3.16 18.24 6.58
C TYR A 132 4.53 18.34 5.93
N GLY A 133 5.25 19.48 6.11
CA GLY A 133 6.53 19.73 5.49
C GLY A 133 7.02 21.16 5.64
N ASN A 134 8.23 21.41 5.16
CA ASN A 134 8.95 22.68 5.32
C ASN A 134 8.67 23.62 4.13
N TRP A 135 7.40 24.04 3.96
CA TRP A 135 6.97 24.83 2.81
C TRP A 135 7.65 26.21 2.76
N GLY A 136 7.96 26.80 3.93
CA GLY A 136 8.66 28.08 4.01
C GLY A 136 10.04 28.07 3.37
N ASP A 137 10.71 26.92 3.28
CA ASP A 137 12.01 26.79 2.64
C ASP A 137 11.97 27.02 1.12
N LEU A 138 10.77 26.94 0.52
CA LEU A 138 10.57 27.19 -0.91
C LEU A 138 10.43 28.68 -1.27
N ALA A 139 10.54 29.59 -0.28
CA ALA A 139 10.51 31.03 -0.53
C ALA A 139 11.65 31.44 -1.48
N GLY A 140 11.29 32.12 -2.57
CA GLY A 140 12.26 32.54 -3.60
C GLY A 140 12.53 31.52 -4.70
N ASP A 141 11.88 30.35 -4.68
CA ASP A 141 11.95 29.37 -5.77
C ASP A 141 10.55 29.05 -6.29
N ASP A 142 10.15 29.66 -7.39
CA ASP A 142 8.79 29.60 -7.93
C ASP A 142 8.39 28.25 -8.56
N ARG A 143 9.28 27.26 -8.59
CA ARG A 143 9.00 25.94 -9.20
C ARG A 143 7.82 25.21 -8.55
N TRP A 144 7.55 25.44 -7.26
CA TRP A 144 6.40 24.88 -6.56
C TRP A 144 5.06 25.26 -7.21
N GLN A 145 4.96 26.40 -7.88
CA GLN A 145 3.73 26.87 -8.55
C GLN A 145 3.29 25.94 -9.69
N ARG A 146 4.21 25.15 -10.26
CA ARG A 146 3.96 24.27 -11.41
C ARG A 146 3.65 22.82 -11.00
N ILE A 147 3.83 22.46 -9.73
CA ILE A 147 3.62 21.08 -9.28
C ILE A 147 2.15 20.73 -9.42
N THR A 148 1.89 19.57 -10.05
CA THR A 148 0.55 19.01 -10.23
C THR A 148 0.39 17.72 -9.43
N ALA A 149 -0.86 17.24 -9.24
CA ALA A 149 -1.10 15.96 -8.60
C ALA A 149 -0.46 14.79 -9.38
N ARG A 150 -0.43 14.85 -10.71
CA ARG A 150 0.30 13.88 -11.55
C ARG A 150 1.77 13.84 -11.23
N MET A 151 2.43 14.99 -11.12
CA MET A 151 3.86 15.07 -10.77
C MET A 151 4.15 14.48 -9.38
N VAL A 152 3.25 14.69 -8.42
CA VAL A 152 3.36 14.06 -7.11
C VAL A 152 3.25 12.55 -7.22
N LEU A 153 2.20 12.05 -7.86
CA LEU A 153 1.91 10.62 -7.94
C LEU A 153 2.91 9.85 -8.83
N THR A 154 3.58 10.52 -9.74
CA THR A 154 4.69 9.94 -10.54
C THR A 154 6.06 10.15 -9.90
N HIS A 155 6.14 10.68 -8.67
CA HIS A 155 7.40 11.00 -8.01
C HIS A 155 8.33 11.87 -8.87
N SER A 156 7.80 12.96 -9.45
CA SER A 156 8.56 13.87 -10.28
C SER A 156 8.51 15.33 -9.81
N THR A 157 8.28 15.53 -8.50
CA THR A 157 8.22 16.90 -7.93
C THR A 157 9.55 17.63 -7.91
N GLY A 158 10.66 16.92 -7.95
CA GLY A 158 11.99 17.50 -7.81
C GLY A 158 12.52 17.51 -6.37
N PHE A 159 11.71 17.09 -5.39
CA PHE A 159 12.11 17.00 -3.98
C PHE A 159 12.83 15.69 -3.67
N ALA A 160 13.70 15.72 -2.66
CA ALA A 160 14.20 14.52 -2.00
C ALA A 160 13.06 13.70 -1.38
N ASN A 161 13.36 12.48 -0.87
CA ASN A 161 12.34 11.68 -0.20
C ASN A 161 11.73 12.43 0.99
N PHE A 162 12.57 12.96 1.86
CA PHE A 162 12.16 13.86 2.94
C PHE A 162 13.24 14.90 3.19
N SER A 163 12.83 16.12 3.58
CA SER A 163 13.74 17.23 3.86
C SER A 163 14.72 16.92 4.99
N PHE A 164 14.31 16.16 6.00
CA PHE A 164 15.21 15.75 7.09
C PHE A 164 16.34 14.80 6.67
N LEU A 165 16.29 14.26 5.45
CA LEU A 165 17.40 13.47 4.86
C LEU A 165 18.40 14.35 4.11
N GLU A 166 18.09 15.63 3.93
CA GLU A 166 19.02 16.59 3.35
C GLU A 166 20.10 16.99 4.37
N PRO A 167 21.34 17.24 3.95
CA PRO A 167 22.41 17.62 4.86
C PRO A 167 22.13 18.88 5.69
N ASP A 168 21.33 19.81 5.15
CA ASP A 168 20.90 21.06 5.79
C ASP A 168 19.48 20.99 6.36
N GLY A 169 18.79 19.85 6.24
CA GLY A 169 17.43 19.65 6.71
C GLY A 169 16.36 20.44 5.96
N LYS A 170 16.71 21.08 4.83
CA LYS A 170 15.82 21.99 4.11
C LYS A 170 15.13 21.32 2.93
N LEU A 171 13.89 21.71 2.70
CA LEU A 171 13.16 21.36 1.50
C LEU A 171 13.65 22.20 0.31
N LYS A 172 14.09 21.54 -0.76
CA LYS A 172 14.58 22.19 -1.96
C LYS A 172 14.36 21.35 -3.21
N PHE A 173 14.43 21.99 -4.36
CA PHE A 173 14.36 21.30 -5.64
C PHE A 173 15.74 20.87 -6.11
N HIS A 174 15.86 19.63 -6.54
CA HIS A 174 17.06 19.06 -7.17
C HIS A 174 16.98 19.01 -8.69
N PHE A 175 15.76 19.10 -9.23
CA PHE A 175 15.50 19.19 -10.67
C PHE A 175 14.14 19.84 -10.90
N ASP A 176 13.86 20.23 -12.14
CA ASP A 176 12.58 20.85 -12.49
C ASP A 176 11.41 19.85 -12.39
N PRO A 177 10.29 20.24 -11.75
CA PRO A 177 9.11 19.37 -11.63
C PRO A 177 8.66 18.80 -12.98
N GLY A 178 8.34 17.50 -12.99
CA GLY A 178 7.88 16.79 -14.17
C GLY A 178 8.95 16.28 -15.11
N THR A 179 10.24 16.60 -14.90
CA THR A 179 11.30 16.29 -15.88
C THR A 179 11.93 14.91 -15.70
N ARG A 180 11.92 14.36 -14.48
CA ARG A 180 12.51 13.07 -14.18
C ARG A 180 11.90 12.45 -12.91
N TYR A 181 12.11 11.15 -12.75
CA TYR A 181 11.75 10.42 -11.55
C TYR A 181 12.73 10.73 -10.39
N GLY A 182 12.19 10.97 -9.21
CA GLY A 182 12.90 11.07 -7.95
C GLY A 182 11.94 10.76 -6.81
N TYR A 183 12.09 9.58 -6.18
CA TYR A 183 11.16 9.13 -5.15
C TYR A 183 11.04 10.14 -4.02
N SER A 184 9.82 10.59 -3.72
CA SER A 184 9.57 11.67 -2.77
C SER A 184 8.34 11.40 -1.90
N GLY A 185 8.57 11.30 -0.59
CA GLY A 185 7.53 11.36 0.42
C GLY A 185 7.03 12.79 0.64
N GLU A 186 7.92 13.79 0.51
CA GLU A 186 7.54 15.21 0.60
C GLU A 186 6.47 15.59 -0.44
N GLY A 187 6.59 15.10 -1.67
CA GLY A 187 5.57 15.32 -2.69
C GLY A 187 4.21 14.76 -2.25
N MET A 188 4.17 13.56 -1.66
CA MET A 188 2.92 12.97 -1.14
C MET A 188 2.32 13.81 -0.01
N MET A 189 3.17 14.32 0.90
CA MET A 189 2.74 15.21 1.97
C MET A 189 2.23 16.55 1.45
N MET A 190 2.81 17.09 0.36
CA MET A 190 2.30 18.28 -0.30
C MET A 190 0.89 18.07 -0.85
N LEU A 191 0.62 16.94 -1.51
CA LEU A 191 -0.72 16.64 -2.03
C LEU A 191 -1.72 16.41 -0.90
N GLN A 192 -1.31 15.75 0.20
CA GLN A 192 -2.13 15.67 1.41
C GLN A 192 -2.47 17.06 1.94
N PHE A 193 -1.47 17.94 2.08
CA PHE A 193 -1.66 19.32 2.53
C PHE A 193 -2.69 20.06 1.67
N VAL A 194 -2.59 19.92 0.34
CA VAL A 194 -3.54 20.56 -0.60
C VAL A 194 -4.96 19.98 -0.44
N ILE A 195 -5.09 18.67 -0.24
CA ILE A 195 -6.40 18.04 0.01
C ILE A 195 -7.02 18.58 1.31
N GLU A 196 -6.22 18.72 2.36
CA GLU A 196 -6.72 19.15 3.66
C GLU A 196 -6.92 20.67 3.74
N GLN A 197 -5.95 21.47 3.31
CA GLN A 197 -6.03 22.93 3.41
C GLN A 197 -6.71 23.61 2.21
N GLY A 198 -6.57 23.02 1.03
CA GLY A 198 -7.12 23.58 -0.20
C GLY A 198 -8.55 23.13 -0.48
N LEU A 199 -8.89 21.87 -0.20
CA LEU A 199 -10.22 21.31 -0.42
C LEU A 199 -11.04 21.21 0.87
N GLY A 200 -10.45 21.42 2.04
CA GLY A 200 -11.13 21.28 3.34
C GLY A 200 -11.56 19.86 3.68
N LEU A 201 -10.89 18.84 3.13
CA LEU A 201 -11.19 17.43 3.36
C LEU A 201 -10.27 16.87 4.43
N ASP A 202 -10.78 16.02 5.32
CA ASP A 202 -9.96 15.21 6.23
C ASP A 202 -9.46 13.96 5.47
N LEU A 203 -8.16 13.87 5.19
CA LEU A 203 -7.61 12.75 4.43
C LEU A 203 -7.82 11.41 5.13
N GLY A 204 -7.71 11.37 6.45
CA GLY A 204 -7.93 10.13 7.22
C GLY A 204 -9.36 9.62 7.03
N ALA A 205 -10.34 10.51 7.19
CA ALA A 205 -11.75 10.20 6.97
C ALA A 205 -12.05 9.81 5.51
N GLU A 206 -11.44 10.50 4.54
CA GLU A 206 -11.61 10.19 3.13
C GLU A 206 -11.05 8.80 2.77
N MET A 207 -9.86 8.45 3.25
CA MET A 207 -9.27 7.12 3.03
C MET A 207 -10.07 6.03 3.76
N GLN A 208 -10.52 6.29 4.99
CA GLN A 208 -11.39 5.38 5.72
C GLN A 208 -12.64 5.03 4.90
N ARG A 209 -13.41 6.03 4.52
CA ARG A 209 -14.68 5.85 3.82
C ARG A 209 -14.51 5.28 2.41
N ARG A 210 -13.53 5.79 1.66
CA ARG A 210 -13.35 5.47 0.23
C ARG A 210 -12.66 4.15 -0.02
N VAL A 211 -11.81 3.73 0.90
CA VAL A 211 -10.99 2.52 0.73
C VAL A 211 -11.25 1.53 1.84
N PHE A 212 -11.02 1.88 3.10
CA PHE A 212 -11.05 0.86 4.17
C PHE A 212 -12.45 0.31 4.39
N ASP A 213 -13.48 1.16 4.48
CA ASP A 213 -14.87 0.71 4.62
C ASP A 213 -15.36 0.02 3.35
N ARG A 214 -15.03 0.56 2.17
CA ARG A 214 -15.43 0.00 0.88
C ARG A 214 -14.96 -1.44 0.69
N PHE A 215 -13.71 -1.71 1.04
CA PHE A 215 -13.12 -3.05 0.87
C PHE A 215 -13.21 -3.93 2.13
N GLY A 216 -13.85 -3.45 3.20
CA GLY A 216 -13.97 -4.17 4.46
C GLY A 216 -12.63 -4.39 5.15
N MET A 217 -11.75 -3.39 5.12
CA MET A 217 -10.42 -3.39 5.74
C MET A 217 -10.53 -2.95 7.21
N THR A 218 -11.18 -3.75 8.03
CA THR A 218 -11.56 -3.38 9.40
C THR A 218 -10.38 -3.28 10.38
N ASN A 219 -9.27 -3.92 10.04
CA ASN A 219 -8.03 -3.93 10.81
C ASN A 219 -6.94 -3.06 10.15
N THR A 220 -7.37 -2.00 9.45
CA THR A 220 -6.47 -1.04 8.81
C THR A 220 -6.75 0.37 9.32
N SER A 221 -5.70 1.15 9.59
CA SER A 221 -5.82 2.54 10.00
C SER A 221 -4.58 3.34 9.60
N LEU A 222 -4.73 4.67 9.47
CA LEU A 222 -3.60 5.59 9.27
C LEU A 222 -3.07 6.19 10.58
N ILE A 223 -3.77 5.95 11.66
CA ILE A 223 -3.37 6.35 13.02
C ILE A 223 -3.55 5.17 13.96
N TRP A 224 -2.84 5.22 15.08
CA TRP A 224 -2.94 4.21 16.11
C TRP A 224 -4.39 4.00 16.60
N ARG A 225 -4.74 2.74 16.82
CA ARG A 225 -5.99 2.31 17.44
C ARG A 225 -5.67 1.42 18.62
N ALA A 226 -6.30 1.65 19.77
CA ALA A 226 -6.04 0.89 20.99
C ALA A 226 -6.32 -0.63 20.87
N ASP A 227 -7.26 -1.02 19.99
CA ASP A 227 -7.58 -2.42 19.73
C ASP A 227 -6.47 -3.18 18.98
N PHE A 228 -5.52 -2.45 18.34
CA PHE A 228 -4.38 -3.04 17.65
C PHE A 228 -3.38 -3.69 18.62
N ALA A 229 -3.26 -3.18 19.84
CA ALA A 229 -2.31 -3.69 20.83
C ALA A 229 -2.42 -5.20 21.11
N ARG A 230 -3.60 -5.79 20.95
CA ARG A 230 -3.84 -7.22 21.19
C ARG A 230 -3.14 -8.15 20.21
N ASN A 231 -2.90 -7.70 18.98
CA ASN A 231 -2.33 -8.52 17.89
C ASN A 231 -1.40 -7.70 16.99
N LEU A 232 -0.36 -7.12 17.59
CA LEU A 232 0.55 -6.18 16.98
C LEU A 232 1.89 -6.84 16.66
N ALA A 233 2.48 -6.52 15.51
CA ALA A 233 3.81 -6.97 15.14
C ALA A 233 4.86 -5.91 15.49
N ASP A 234 5.91 -6.31 16.21
CA ASP A 234 7.16 -5.57 16.26
C ASP A 234 7.94 -5.74 14.96
N GLY A 235 8.91 -4.86 14.70
CA GLY A 235 9.82 -4.97 13.58
C GLY A 235 11.16 -5.62 13.97
N TRP A 236 11.87 -6.23 12.98
CA TRP A 236 13.25 -6.72 13.17
C TRP A 236 14.18 -6.10 12.16
N LYS A 237 15.28 -5.50 12.66
CA LYS A 237 16.33 -4.88 11.84
C LYS A 237 17.27 -5.93 11.24
N VAL A 238 18.15 -5.47 10.35
CA VAL A 238 19.13 -6.33 9.68
C VAL A 238 20.03 -7.06 10.65
N ASP A 239 20.41 -6.44 11.77
CA ASP A 239 21.22 -7.02 12.83
C ASP A 239 20.44 -7.97 13.76
N GLY A 240 19.13 -8.12 13.55
CA GLY A 240 18.24 -8.95 14.36
C GLY A 240 17.72 -8.26 15.62
N SER A 241 18.04 -7.00 15.86
CA SER A 241 17.45 -6.22 16.94
C SER A 241 15.97 -5.95 16.69
N VAL A 242 15.19 -5.83 17.77
CA VAL A 242 13.75 -5.58 17.72
C VAL A 242 13.51 -4.08 17.73
N GLU A 243 12.60 -3.63 16.87
CA GLU A 243 12.04 -2.29 16.88
C GLU A 243 10.56 -2.39 17.26
N PRO A 244 10.16 -1.87 18.43
CA PRO A 244 8.76 -1.84 18.83
C PRO A 244 7.91 -1.11 17.79
N HIS A 245 6.66 -1.53 17.63
CA HIS A 245 5.73 -0.87 16.73
C HIS A 245 5.50 0.59 17.14
N ASP A 246 5.48 1.49 16.13
CA ASP A 246 5.24 2.90 16.35
C ASP A 246 3.73 3.20 16.42
N GLU A 247 3.28 3.75 17.54
CA GLU A 247 1.89 4.17 17.76
C GLU A 247 1.62 5.54 17.08
N ARG A 248 1.57 5.57 15.77
CA ARG A 248 1.44 6.77 14.95
C ARG A 248 0.18 7.56 15.26
N SER A 249 0.34 8.79 15.66
CA SER A 249 -0.77 9.69 16.03
C SER A 249 -1.24 10.60 14.89
N ARG A 250 -0.56 10.58 13.74
CA ARG A 250 -0.83 11.49 12.61
C ARG A 250 -1.01 10.73 11.30
N VAL A 251 -2.00 11.14 10.53
CA VAL A 251 -2.18 10.70 9.14
C VAL A 251 -1.03 11.25 8.28
N ARG A 252 -0.35 10.35 7.56
CA ARG A 252 0.69 10.72 6.59
C ARG A 252 0.51 9.91 5.32
N ALA A 253 0.14 10.59 4.22
CA ALA A 253 -0.02 9.96 2.90
C ALA A 253 1.24 9.22 2.44
N ALA A 254 2.40 9.65 2.96
CA ALA A 254 3.69 9.06 2.65
C ALA A 254 3.94 7.68 3.30
N GLY A 255 3.21 7.29 4.38
CA GLY A 255 3.51 6.01 5.00
C GLY A 255 3.06 5.85 6.45
N SER A 256 1.81 6.12 6.82
CA SER A 256 1.36 5.88 8.20
C SER A 256 0.39 4.70 8.36
N MET A 257 0.10 3.96 7.28
CA MET A 257 -0.87 2.88 7.33
C MET A 257 -0.34 1.68 8.11
N ASP A 258 -1.11 1.26 9.10
CA ASP A 258 -1.04 -0.06 9.71
C ASP A 258 -2.16 -0.92 9.10
N THR A 259 -1.87 -2.18 8.80
CA THR A 259 -2.78 -3.08 8.09
C THR A 259 -2.52 -4.55 8.43
N THR A 260 -3.35 -5.44 7.94
CA THR A 260 -3.15 -6.88 8.00
C THR A 260 -3.00 -7.47 6.60
N ILE A 261 -2.49 -8.70 6.49
CA ILE A 261 -2.41 -9.36 5.19
C ILE A 261 -3.79 -9.60 4.59
N ASP A 262 -4.80 -9.89 5.41
CA ASP A 262 -6.18 -10.05 4.95
C ASP A 262 -6.72 -8.75 4.36
N ASP A 263 -6.53 -7.64 5.03
CA ASP A 263 -7.07 -6.35 4.60
C ASP A 263 -6.36 -5.83 3.33
N ILE A 264 -5.03 -5.92 3.27
CA ILE A 264 -4.33 -5.48 2.06
C ILE A 264 -4.61 -6.40 0.86
N ALA A 265 -4.90 -7.69 1.09
CA ALA A 265 -5.36 -8.59 0.03
C ALA A 265 -6.76 -8.20 -0.49
N LYS A 266 -7.68 -7.75 0.38
CA LYS A 266 -8.98 -7.20 -0.02
C LYS A 266 -8.80 -5.93 -0.86
N PHE A 267 -7.91 -5.02 -0.43
CA PHE A 267 -7.55 -3.83 -1.22
C PHE A 267 -7.01 -4.22 -2.60
N ALA A 268 -6.02 -5.10 -2.67
CA ALA A 268 -5.45 -5.53 -3.95
C ALA A 268 -6.50 -6.18 -4.86
N ALA A 269 -7.42 -6.96 -4.30
CA ALA A 269 -8.52 -7.57 -5.03
C ALA A 269 -9.49 -6.53 -5.59
N GLY A 270 -9.94 -5.58 -4.77
CA GLY A 270 -10.82 -4.48 -5.18
C GLY A 270 -10.14 -3.54 -6.19
N PHE A 271 -8.85 -3.23 -5.97
CA PHE A 271 -8.02 -2.47 -6.89
C PHE A 271 -7.97 -3.13 -8.28
N MET A 272 -7.74 -4.44 -8.36
CA MET A 272 -7.68 -5.17 -9.63
C MET A 272 -9.04 -5.24 -10.35
N ARG A 273 -10.14 -5.08 -9.64
CA ARG A 273 -11.49 -4.92 -10.23
C ARG A 273 -11.79 -3.47 -10.65
N GLY A 274 -10.93 -2.51 -10.31
CA GLY A 274 -11.19 -1.07 -10.51
C GLY A 274 -12.37 -0.55 -9.68
N GLU A 275 -12.64 -1.15 -8.53
CA GLU A 275 -13.82 -0.90 -7.74
C GLU A 275 -13.76 0.47 -7.05
N GLY A 276 -14.69 1.36 -7.39
CA GLY A 276 -14.77 2.72 -6.81
C GLY A 276 -14.06 3.80 -7.61
N VAL A 277 -13.45 3.45 -8.76
CA VAL A 277 -12.90 4.39 -9.74
C VAL A 277 -13.42 4.05 -11.13
N SER A 278 -13.46 5.03 -12.03
CA SER A 278 -13.80 4.77 -13.43
C SER A 278 -12.72 3.91 -14.11
N ALA A 279 -13.11 3.17 -15.14
CA ALA A 279 -12.17 2.34 -15.92
C ALA A 279 -11.02 3.18 -16.51
N ALA A 280 -11.30 4.42 -16.90
CA ALA A 280 -10.30 5.36 -17.40
C ALA A 280 -9.28 5.71 -16.33
N ARG A 281 -9.73 6.04 -15.12
CA ARG A 281 -8.85 6.39 -13.99
C ARG A 281 -8.03 5.20 -13.50
N TRP A 282 -8.64 4.01 -13.45
CA TRP A 282 -7.90 2.80 -13.14
C TRP A 282 -6.79 2.52 -14.16
N ALA A 283 -7.12 2.61 -15.46
CA ALA A 283 -6.15 2.41 -16.52
C ALA A 283 -5.01 3.45 -16.47
N GLU A 284 -5.34 4.70 -16.14
CA GLU A 284 -4.40 5.78 -15.95
C GLU A 284 -3.48 5.50 -14.77
N MET A 285 -4.02 5.05 -13.63
CA MET A 285 -3.24 4.78 -12.42
C MET A 285 -2.13 3.73 -12.64
N ILE A 286 -2.40 2.68 -13.41
CA ILE A 286 -1.46 1.59 -13.71
C ILE A 286 -0.81 1.71 -15.10
N GLY A 287 -0.99 2.83 -15.78
CA GLY A 287 -0.32 3.17 -17.04
C GLY A 287 1.07 3.76 -16.82
N PRO A 288 1.97 3.66 -17.82
CA PRO A 288 3.26 4.35 -17.78
C PRO A 288 3.08 5.84 -18.08
N HIS A 289 3.52 6.71 -17.18
CA HIS A 289 3.45 8.17 -17.37
C HIS A 289 4.81 8.81 -17.59
N LEU A 290 5.81 8.42 -16.81
CA LEU A 290 7.14 9.02 -16.86
C LEU A 290 8.17 7.89 -16.92
N PRO A 291 9.00 7.82 -17.99
CA PRO A 291 10.09 6.84 -18.05
C PRO A 291 11.04 7.01 -16.85
N ILE A 292 11.41 5.89 -16.23
CA ILE A 292 12.38 5.87 -15.14
C ILE A 292 13.74 5.53 -15.74
N THR A 293 14.67 6.45 -15.61
CA THR A 293 16.01 6.39 -16.17
C THR A 293 17.10 6.34 -15.10
N THR A 294 16.70 6.36 -13.82
CA THR A 294 17.65 6.30 -12.69
C THR A 294 18.25 4.91 -12.53
N ARG A 295 19.47 4.86 -12.00
CA ARG A 295 20.21 3.60 -11.78
C ARG A 295 19.52 2.71 -10.73
N SER A 296 18.91 3.29 -9.71
CA SER A 296 18.14 2.61 -8.65
C SER A 296 17.08 3.56 -8.11
N GLN A 297 16.14 3.02 -7.30
CA GLN A 297 15.13 3.82 -6.60
C GLN A 297 15.73 4.54 -5.40
N PHE A 298 16.60 3.87 -4.66
CA PHE A 298 17.21 4.40 -3.43
C PHE A 298 18.75 4.38 -3.49
N PRO A 299 19.37 5.33 -2.75
CA PRO A 299 18.76 6.52 -2.18
C PRO A 299 18.03 7.34 -3.25
N SER A 300 16.99 8.10 -2.89
CA SER A 300 16.30 8.98 -3.86
C SER A 300 17.29 9.96 -4.50
N LEU A 301 16.99 10.52 -5.65
CA LEU A 301 17.88 11.44 -6.39
C LEU A 301 19.10 10.76 -7.02
N GLN A 302 19.01 9.48 -7.34
CA GLN A 302 20.06 8.81 -8.09
C GLN A 302 20.32 9.50 -9.45
N PRO A 303 21.58 9.51 -9.92
CA PRO A 303 21.88 9.96 -11.28
C PRO A 303 21.16 9.06 -12.30
N GLU A 304 20.99 9.61 -13.50
CA GLU A 304 20.52 8.82 -14.62
C GLU A 304 21.50 7.72 -14.98
N ALA A 305 20.98 6.53 -15.24
CA ALA A 305 21.78 5.44 -15.75
C ALA A 305 22.19 5.69 -17.21
N PRO A 306 23.36 5.26 -17.64
CA PRO A 306 23.71 5.18 -19.06
C PRO A 306 22.60 4.43 -19.83
N THR A 307 22.34 4.81 -21.07
CA THR A 307 21.24 4.22 -21.87
C THR A 307 21.33 2.69 -21.94
N THR A 308 22.53 2.13 -21.96
CA THR A 308 22.79 0.69 -22.02
C THR A 308 22.48 -0.05 -20.71
N GLU A 309 22.37 0.67 -19.58
CA GLU A 309 22.08 0.11 -18.25
C GLU A 309 20.64 0.35 -17.81
N ARG A 310 19.84 1.07 -18.60
CA ARG A 310 18.44 1.40 -18.27
C ARG A 310 17.56 0.15 -18.35
N VAL A 311 16.68 0.00 -17.37
CA VAL A 311 15.66 -1.05 -17.41
C VAL A 311 14.62 -0.68 -18.48
N VAL A 312 14.50 -1.50 -19.51
CA VAL A 312 13.58 -1.24 -20.62
C VAL A 312 12.13 -1.34 -20.14
N GLY A 313 11.33 -0.32 -20.47
CA GLY A 313 9.90 -0.29 -20.15
C GLY A 313 9.60 0.00 -18.66
N LEU A 314 10.59 0.43 -17.88
CA LEU A 314 10.38 0.89 -16.51
C LEU A 314 9.83 2.33 -16.54
N ALA A 315 8.70 2.55 -15.90
CA ALA A 315 8.09 3.87 -15.81
C ALA A 315 7.32 4.08 -14.51
N ALA A 316 7.17 5.34 -14.10
CA ALA A 316 6.25 5.68 -13.04
C ALA A 316 4.80 5.64 -13.56
N GLY A 317 3.96 4.89 -12.85
CA GLY A 317 2.51 5.03 -12.85
C GLY A 317 2.10 6.03 -11.75
N LEU A 318 0.82 6.06 -11.38
CA LEU A 318 0.37 6.93 -10.29
C LEU A 318 0.53 6.21 -8.94
N SER A 319 1.65 6.44 -8.29
CA SER A 319 2.12 5.80 -7.04
C SER A 319 2.35 4.28 -7.11
N VAL A 320 2.48 3.76 -8.30
CA VAL A 320 3.01 2.42 -8.58
C VAL A 320 4.12 2.54 -9.63
N ILE A 321 4.97 1.54 -9.72
CA ILE A 321 5.99 1.44 -10.78
C ILE A 321 5.51 0.42 -11.80
N THR A 322 5.52 0.78 -13.07
CA THR A 322 5.13 -0.09 -14.18
C THR A 322 6.34 -0.70 -14.85
N PHE A 323 6.23 -1.94 -15.31
CA PHE A 323 7.27 -2.66 -16.01
C PHE A 323 6.69 -3.55 -17.10
N ASN A 324 7.56 -3.98 -18.03
CA ASN A 324 7.22 -5.01 -19.00
C ASN A 324 8.14 -6.21 -18.80
N GLY A 325 7.54 -7.40 -18.68
CA GLY A 325 8.26 -8.65 -18.52
C GLY A 325 7.77 -9.74 -19.47
N PRO A 326 8.27 -10.98 -19.32
CA PRO A 326 7.91 -12.11 -20.18
C PRO A 326 6.39 -12.40 -20.22
N GLN A 327 5.69 -12.10 -19.11
CA GLN A 327 4.24 -12.28 -19.01
C GLN A 327 3.43 -11.03 -19.42
N GLY A 328 4.10 -10.04 -20.02
CA GLY A 328 3.50 -8.75 -20.40
C GLY A 328 3.62 -7.69 -19.31
N PRO A 329 2.81 -6.61 -19.43
CA PRO A 329 2.89 -5.50 -18.50
C PRO A 329 2.45 -5.87 -17.09
N GLY A 330 3.17 -5.33 -16.12
CA GLY A 330 2.88 -5.42 -14.71
C GLY A 330 3.11 -4.09 -14.01
N PHE A 331 2.80 -4.07 -12.72
CA PHE A 331 3.15 -2.97 -11.83
C PHE A 331 3.48 -3.51 -10.44
N PHE A 332 4.19 -2.70 -9.67
CA PHE A 332 4.53 -3.05 -8.30
C PHE A 332 4.58 -1.81 -7.40
N LYS A 333 4.53 -2.05 -6.11
CA LYS A 333 4.79 -1.07 -5.06
C LYS A 333 5.47 -1.75 -3.89
N GLY A 334 6.68 -1.30 -3.59
CA GLY A 334 7.39 -1.66 -2.38
C GLY A 334 7.03 -0.77 -1.19
N GLY A 335 7.39 -1.21 0.00
CA GLY A 335 7.27 -0.42 1.22
C GLY A 335 8.17 -0.98 2.31
N HIS A 336 9.17 -0.22 2.76
CA HIS A 336 10.09 -0.66 3.79
C HIS A 336 10.53 0.48 4.70
N ASN A 337 11.06 0.12 5.85
CA ASN A 337 11.92 0.90 6.72
C ASN A 337 13.06 -0.01 7.25
N ASP A 338 13.73 0.38 8.32
CA ASP A 338 14.87 -0.37 8.86
C ASP A 338 14.49 -1.76 9.42
N SER A 339 13.21 -2.01 9.70
CA SER A 339 12.72 -3.20 10.40
C SER A 339 11.57 -3.93 9.70
N THR A 340 11.04 -3.38 8.62
CA THR A 340 9.87 -3.89 7.91
C THR A 340 10.11 -3.88 6.40
N ALA A 341 9.71 -4.93 5.72
CA ALA A 341 9.75 -5.02 4.27
C ALA A 341 8.42 -5.53 3.71
N ASN A 342 7.88 -4.84 2.72
CA ASN A 342 6.63 -5.19 2.07
C ASN A 342 6.77 -5.08 0.55
N MET A 343 5.99 -5.90 -0.17
CA MET A 343 5.95 -5.88 -1.61
C MET A 343 4.55 -6.23 -2.13
N TRP A 344 4.12 -5.52 -3.14
CA TRP A 344 2.92 -5.81 -3.91
C TRP A 344 3.29 -5.80 -5.40
N VAL A 345 3.10 -6.94 -6.08
CA VAL A 345 3.38 -7.11 -7.53
C VAL A 345 2.14 -7.62 -8.22
N CYS A 346 1.78 -7.04 -9.35
CA CYS A 346 0.65 -7.45 -10.17
C CYS A 346 1.03 -7.61 -11.64
N LEU A 347 0.47 -8.63 -12.28
CA LEU A 347 0.53 -8.88 -13.72
C LEU A 347 -0.81 -8.53 -14.36
N LYS A 348 -0.82 -7.56 -15.27
CA LYS A 348 -2.06 -7.00 -15.85
C LYS A 348 -2.82 -8.02 -16.70
N ARG A 349 -2.10 -8.79 -17.55
CA ARG A 349 -2.72 -9.73 -18.50
C ARG A 349 -3.42 -10.89 -17.80
N SER A 350 -2.80 -11.47 -16.77
CA SER A 350 -3.36 -12.59 -16.02
C SER A 350 -4.27 -12.16 -14.87
N ALA A 351 -4.30 -10.86 -14.55
CA ALA A 351 -4.96 -10.31 -13.37
C ALA A 351 -4.57 -11.03 -12.06
N ARG A 352 -3.27 -11.34 -11.93
CA ARG A 352 -2.69 -12.00 -10.76
C ARG A 352 -1.81 -11.03 -9.99
N CYS A 353 -1.93 -11.06 -8.67
CA CYS A 353 -1.05 -10.30 -7.77
C CYS A 353 -0.51 -11.20 -6.66
N VAL A 354 0.64 -10.81 -6.13
CA VAL A 354 1.16 -11.28 -4.85
C VAL A 354 1.41 -10.08 -3.95
N ILE A 355 1.04 -10.22 -2.68
CA ILE A 355 1.30 -9.25 -1.63
C ILE A 355 2.11 -9.94 -0.56
N ILE A 356 3.20 -9.32 -0.11
CA ILE A 356 4.06 -9.79 0.96
C ILE A 356 4.14 -8.69 2.00
N LEU A 357 3.85 -9.02 3.25
CA LEU A 357 4.14 -8.19 4.41
C LEU A 357 5.13 -8.94 5.29
N SER A 358 6.23 -8.30 5.67
CA SER A 358 7.15 -8.87 6.64
C SER A 358 7.50 -7.85 7.71
N ASN A 359 7.40 -8.27 8.94
CA ASN A 359 7.87 -7.51 10.09
C ASN A 359 9.37 -7.74 10.38
N ASP A 360 10.09 -8.18 9.36
CA ASP A 360 11.54 -8.40 9.41
C ASP A 360 12.18 -8.02 8.08
N VAL A 361 12.98 -6.96 8.07
CA VAL A 361 13.58 -6.44 6.84
C VAL A 361 14.46 -7.44 6.11
N ARG A 362 15.00 -8.45 6.81
CA ARG A 362 15.85 -9.48 6.20
C ARG A 362 15.12 -10.34 5.17
N ALA A 363 13.79 -10.44 5.25
CA ALA A 363 12.95 -11.17 4.30
C ALA A 363 13.05 -10.60 2.87
N GLU A 364 13.32 -9.31 2.72
CA GLU A 364 13.38 -8.60 1.44
C GLU A 364 14.31 -9.28 0.43
N ARG A 365 15.41 -9.87 0.92
CA ARG A 365 16.39 -10.57 0.07
C ARG A 365 15.82 -11.75 -0.72
N GLU A 366 14.72 -12.32 -0.25
CA GLU A 366 14.06 -13.47 -0.88
C GLU A 366 12.76 -13.09 -1.60
N PHE A 367 12.36 -11.82 -1.65
CA PHE A 367 11.19 -11.38 -2.43
C PHE A 367 11.23 -11.81 -3.89
N PRO A 368 12.36 -11.76 -4.62
CA PRO A 368 12.44 -12.29 -5.97
C PRO A 368 12.03 -13.77 -6.06
N THR A 369 12.49 -14.58 -5.10
CA THR A 369 12.17 -16.01 -5.02
C THR A 369 10.69 -16.24 -4.72
N LEU A 370 10.13 -15.49 -3.76
CA LEU A 370 8.71 -15.59 -3.37
C LEU A 370 7.77 -15.15 -4.48
N VAL A 371 8.07 -14.04 -5.13
CA VAL A 371 7.27 -13.54 -6.25
C VAL A 371 7.31 -14.50 -7.44
N ARG A 372 8.48 -15.06 -7.75
CA ARG A 372 8.62 -16.08 -8.80
C ARG A 372 7.81 -17.35 -8.46
N ALA A 373 7.83 -17.81 -7.22
CA ALA A 373 7.05 -18.97 -6.80
C ALA A 373 5.54 -18.71 -6.90
N ALA A 374 5.07 -17.49 -6.62
CA ALA A 374 3.67 -17.13 -6.68
C ALA A 374 3.17 -16.82 -8.09
N LEU A 375 3.96 -16.09 -8.90
CA LEU A 375 3.51 -15.51 -10.17
C LEU A 375 4.28 -16.06 -11.39
N GLY A 376 5.34 -16.84 -11.20
CA GLY A 376 6.27 -17.20 -12.26
C GLY A 376 7.28 -16.06 -12.56
N GLU A 377 7.98 -16.17 -13.68
CA GLU A 377 8.95 -15.14 -14.09
C GLU A 377 8.21 -13.86 -14.51
N THR A 378 8.37 -12.81 -13.73
CA THR A 378 7.65 -11.54 -13.95
C THR A 378 8.43 -10.51 -14.73
N GLY A 379 9.76 -10.57 -14.69
CA GLY A 379 10.64 -9.52 -15.22
C GLY A 379 10.67 -8.25 -14.36
N MET A 380 10.22 -8.32 -13.11
CA MET A 380 10.32 -7.19 -12.17
C MET A 380 11.79 -6.78 -11.95
N PRO A 381 12.12 -5.48 -11.97
CA PRO A 381 13.49 -4.98 -11.90
C PRO A 381 14.01 -4.92 -10.45
N TRP A 382 14.27 -6.07 -9.85
CA TRP A 382 14.71 -6.20 -8.45
C TRP A 382 15.99 -5.42 -8.15
N GLY A 383 16.93 -5.39 -9.11
CA GLY A 383 18.17 -4.61 -8.96
C GLY A 383 17.91 -3.11 -8.86
N TRP A 384 16.90 -2.62 -9.54
CA TRP A 384 16.52 -1.21 -9.46
C TRP A 384 15.78 -0.89 -8.16
N GLU A 385 14.86 -1.75 -7.72
CA GLU A 385 14.02 -1.50 -6.53
C GLU A 385 14.82 -1.63 -5.23
N TYR A 386 15.56 -2.73 -5.06
CA TYR A 386 16.24 -3.06 -3.81
C TYR A 386 17.75 -3.24 -3.91
N GLY A 387 18.35 -2.97 -5.06
CA GLY A 387 19.76 -3.27 -5.27
C GLY A 387 20.08 -4.78 -5.26
N LEU A 388 19.06 -5.63 -5.37
CA LEU A 388 19.23 -7.08 -5.35
C LEU A 388 19.74 -7.59 -6.69
N PRO A 389 20.64 -8.58 -6.70
CA PRO A 389 21.15 -9.15 -7.95
C PRO A 389 20.01 -9.79 -8.75
N VAL A 390 19.94 -9.48 -10.04
CA VAL A 390 19.10 -10.21 -11.00
C VAL A 390 19.72 -11.58 -11.18
N LYS A 391 19.06 -12.63 -10.71
CA LYS A 391 19.47 -14.03 -10.91
C LYS A 391 18.74 -14.63 -12.09
#